data_5bdaa3b0ff7d5f09287b7acfd3df9f7b
#
_entry.id   5bdaa3b0ff7d5f09287b7acfd3df9f7b
#
_cell.length_a   1.000
_cell.length_b   1.000
_cell.length_c   1.000
_cell.angle_alpha   90.00
_cell.angle_beta   90.00
_cell.angle_gamma   90.00
#
_symmetry.space_group_name_H-M   'P 1'
#
loop_
_entity.id
_entity.type
_entity.pdbx_description
1 polymer ?
#
loop_
_entity_poly.entity_id
_entity_poly.type
_entity_poly.pdbx_seq_one_letter_code
_entity_poly.pdbx_strand_id
1 'polypeptide(L)'
;MAGDNDSFFKTIRCRILLGLAVLAVIGILVQFGRLAFIPVKHINYTKIEAERGAIVDRNGAPLAVQTVFYDIGYTPSKVKNPDEFAGRMAPVLGLSKEAVLSNLSEHDGKKFAYLRKKVDQSVYQDVKTVTDEFGYNYVTFDKVPGRIYPNHSLASHLIGYMGNEGKGMSGIEYSQQEILASTEKDGIFESGKNVYLTIDADLQYRLEQIAFE
;
A
#
# COMPACT_ATOMS: atom_id res chain seq x y z
N MET A 1 56.36 -35.70 48.10
CA MET A 1 54.94 -35.33 48.35
C MET A 1 54.62 -33.96 47.75
N ALA A 2 54.76 -33.75 46.45
CA ALA A 2 54.47 -32.44 45.85
C ALA A 2 53.58 -32.58 44.57
N GLY A 3 53.02 -33.77 44.31
CA GLY A 3 52.26 -34.02 43.06
C GLY A 3 50.73 -33.89 43.15
N ASP A 4 50.17 -33.77 44.35
CA ASP A 4 48.71 -33.89 44.53
C ASP A 4 47.96 -32.52 44.55
N ASN A 5 48.67 -31.47 44.91
CA ASN A 5 48.07 -30.12 44.95
C ASN A 5 47.85 -29.53 43.55
N ASP A 6 48.67 -29.83 42.57
CA ASP A 6 48.54 -29.27 41.22
C ASP A 6 47.32 -29.84 40.46
N SER A 7 46.95 -31.08 40.71
CA SER A 7 45.78 -31.71 40.13
C SER A 7 44.49 -31.16 40.72
N PHE A 8 44.48 -30.91 42.02
CA PHE A 8 43.36 -30.34 42.77
C PHE A 8 43.05 -28.88 42.32
N PHE A 9 44.09 -28.05 42.21
CA PHE A 9 43.92 -26.68 41.71
C PHE A 9 43.53 -26.61 40.25
N LYS A 10 43.99 -27.50 39.39
CA LYS A 10 43.53 -27.60 38.01
C LYS A 10 42.07 -28.00 37.94
N THR A 11 41.59 -28.94 38.76
CA THR A 11 40.19 -29.36 38.80
C THR A 11 39.27 -28.25 39.33
N ILE A 12 39.69 -27.51 40.33
CA ILE A 12 38.92 -26.37 40.87
C ILE A 12 38.85 -25.23 39.83
N ARG A 13 39.96 -24.90 39.17
CA ARG A 13 39.98 -23.89 38.10
C ARG A 13 39.04 -24.28 36.94
N CYS A 14 39.05 -25.54 36.49
CA CYS A 14 38.16 -26.04 35.49
C CYS A 14 36.67 -25.95 35.90
N ARG A 15 36.35 -26.26 37.17
CA ARG A 15 34.99 -26.14 37.69
C ARG A 15 34.51 -24.69 37.76
N ILE A 16 35.39 -23.76 38.15
CA ILE A 16 35.11 -22.33 38.18
C ILE A 16 34.87 -21.81 36.75
N LEU A 17 35.72 -22.19 35.79
CA LEU A 17 35.55 -21.80 34.38
C LEU A 17 34.26 -22.37 33.79
N LEU A 18 33.93 -23.61 34.10
CA LEU A 18 32.66 -24.22 33.68
C LEU A 18 31.44 -23.48 34.27
N GLY A 19 31.52 -23.13 35.58
CA GLY A 19 30.47 -22.35 36.24
C GLY A 19 30.28 -20.97 35.61
N LEU A 20 31.36 -20.27 35.28
CA LEU A 20 31.29 -18.99 34.54
C LEU A 20 30.72 -19.12 33.16
N ALA A 21 31.07 -20.18 32.41
CA ALA A 21 30.52 -20.46 31.09
C ALA A 21 29.01 -20.71 31.16
N VAL A 22 28.54 -21.51 32.13
CA VAL A 22 27.11 -21.77 32.33
C VAL A 22 26.37 -20.48 32.70
N LEU A 23 26.92 -19.65 33.57
CA LEU A 23 26.31 -18.34 33.89
C LEU A 23 26.26 -17.41 32.70
N ALA A 24 27.27 -17.39 31.84
CA ALA A 24 27.25 -16.62 30.60
C ALA A 24 26.15 -17.09 29.64
N VAL A 25 25.99 -18.42 29.47
CA VAL A 25 24.94 -19.00 28.64
C VAL A 25 23.54 -18.65 29.17
N ILE A 26 23.34 -18.77 30.50
CA ILE A 26 22.09 -18.38 31.16
C ILE A 26 21.81 -16.88 30.95
N GLY A 27 22.81 -16.02 31.09
CA GLY A 27 22.69 -14.58 30.82
C GLY A 27 22.25 -14.29 29.37
N ILE A 28 22.85 -14.98 28.41
CA ILE A 28 22.48 -14.87 27.01
C ILE A 28 21.03 -15.33 26.78
N LEU A 29 20.64 -16.47 27.33
CA LEU A 29 19.27 -17.00 27.20
C LEU A 29 18.22 -16.06 27.82
N VAL A 30 18.52 -15.47 28.99
CA VAL A 30 17.65 -14.48 29.63
C VAL A 30 17.54 -13.22 28.76
N GLN A 31 18.66 -12.76 28.20
CA GLN A 31 18.69 -11.58 27.35
C GLN A 31 17.86 -11.80 26.04
N PHE A 32 18.03 -12.94 25.40
CA PHE A 32 17.24 -13.30 24.21
C PHE A 32 15.77 -13.52 24.57
N GLY A 33 15.47 -14.17 25.70
CA GLY A 33 14.11 -14.32 26.20
C GLY A 33 13.43 -12.97 26.42
N ARG A 34 14.11 -12.01 27.05
CA ARG A 34 13.57 -10.65 27.23
C ARG A 34 13.33 -9.93 25.91
N LEU A 35 14.23 -10.08 24.93
CA LEU A 35 14.06 -9.52 23.57
C LEU A 35 12.87 -10.15 22.83
N ALA A 36 12.63 -11.46 22.97
CA ALA A 36 11.51 -12.16 22.35
C ALA A 36 10.13 -11.74 22.92
N PHE A 37 10.09 -11.30 24.19
CA PHE A 37 8.87 -10.83 24.85
C PHE A 37 8.71 -9.30 24.85
N ILE A 38 9.66 -8.53 24.29
CA ILE A 38 9.44 -7.12 24.04
C ILE A 38 8.41 -7.05 22.89
N PRO A 39 7.17 -6.57 23.14
CA PRO A 39 6.24 -6.39 22.05
C PRO A 39 6.91 -5.44 21.05
N VAL A 40 7.14 -5.93 19.83
CA VAL A 40 7.54 -5.05 18.74
C VAL A 40 6.41 -4.02 18.65
N LYS A 41 6.67 -2.82 19.15
CA LYS A 41 5.76 -1.71 18.94
C LYS A 41 5.71 -1.55 17.44
N HIS A 42 4.64 -2.08 16.81
CA HIS A 42 4.33 -1.75 15.44
C HIS A 42 4.18 -0.23 15.45
N ILE A 43 5.25 0.43 15.12
CA ILE A 43 5.18 1.82 14.74
C ILE A 43 4.35 1.74 13.47
N ASN A 44 3.05 2.02 13.61
CA ASN A 44 2.25 2.39 12.47
C ASN A 44 2.92 3.66 11.96
N TYR A 45 3.90 3.48 11.10
CA TYR A 45 4.26 4.55 10.21
C TYR A 45 2.95 4.84 9.48
N THR A 46 2.30 5.92 9.84
CA THR A 46 1.44 6.60 8.89
C THR A 46 2.42 6.91 7.78
N LYS A 47 2.47 6.01 6.78
CA LYS A 47 3.27 6.19 5.60
C LYS A 47 2.75 7.51 5.05
N ILE A 48 3.49 8.59 5.30
CA ILE A 48 3.24 9.85 4.61
C ILE A 48 3.50 9.44 3.18
N GLU A 49 2.41 9.16 2.45
CA GLU A 49 2.49 8.79 1.05
C GLU A 49 2.97 10.05 0.36
N ALA A 50 4.27 10.07 0.09
CA ALA A 50 4.84 11.13 -0.71
C ALA A 50 4.14 11.12 -2.06
N GLU A 51 3.51 12.23 -2.40
CA GLU A 51 2.66 12.35 -3.56
C GLU A 51 3.49 12.64 -4.81
N ARG A 52 3.04 12.10 -5.95
CA ARG A 52 3.56 12.49 -7.26
C ARG A 52 3.09 13.90 -7.58
N GLY A 53 3.98 14.76 -8.08
CA GLY A 53 3.66 16.12 -8.50
C GLY A 53 2.57 16.18 -9.58
N ALA A 54 1.79 17.24 -9.57
CA ALA A 54 0.77 17.50 -10.59
C ALA A 54 1.40 18.01 -11.89
N ILE A 55 0.72 17.72 -13.02
CA ILE A 55 0.97 18.41 -14.29
C ILE A 55 -0.18 19.40 -14.44
N VAL A 56 0.15 20.66 -14.64
CA VAL A 56 -0.80 21.77 -14.74
C VAL A 56 -0.54 22.60 -15.99
N ASP A 57 -1.58 23.26 -16.48
CA ASP A 57 -1.47 24.22 -17.58
C ASP A 57 -0.80 25.53 -17.12
N ARG A 58 -0.66 26.52 -18.02
CA ARG A 58 -0.07 27.84 -17.73
C ARG A 58 -0.84 28.61 -16.65
N ASN A 59 -2.12 28.34 -16.48
CA ASN A 59 -3.01 29.03 -15.55
C ASN A 59 -3.14 28.28 -14.21
N GLY A 60 -2.47 27.11 -14.07
CA GLY A 60 -2.56 26.25 -12.90
C GLY A 60 -3.73 25.26 -12.94
N ALA A 61 -4.44 25.16 -14.08
CA ALA A 61 -5.50 24.17 -14.25
C ALA A 61 -4.93 22.74 -14.28
N PRO A 62 -5.49 21.80 -13.53
CA PRO A 62 -4.93 20.45 -13.42
C PRO A 62 -5.17 19.64 -14.71
N LEU A 63 -4.09 19.08 -15.25
CA LEU A 63 -4.08 18.17 -16.39
C LEU A 63 -3.83 16.74 -15.98
N ALA A 64 -3.00 16.52 -14.94
CA ALA A 64 -2.81 15.22 -14.32
C ALA A 64 -2.53 15.41 -12.83
N VAL A 65 -3.26 14.71 -11.97
CA VAL A 65 -3.12 14.80 -10.51
C VAL A 65 -3.10 13.42 -9.88
N GLN A 66 -2.40 13.31 -8.75
CA GLN A 66 -2.45 12.11 -7.95
C GLN A 66 -3.78 12.03 -7.20
N THR A 67 -4.29 10.83 -7.08
CA THR A 67 -5.47 10.51 -6.28
C THR A 67 -5.23 9.22 -5.50
N VAL A 68 -6.17 8.87 -4.64
CA VAL A 68 -6.18 7.60 -3.93
C VAL A 68 -7.35 6.78 -4.42
N PHE A 69 -7.06 5.58 -4.89
CA PHE A 69 -8.04 4.53 -5.10
C PHE A 69 -8.03 3.54 -3.95
N TYR A 70 -9.03 2.70 -3.90
CA TYR A 70 -9.14 1.65 -2.89
C TYR A 70 -9.36 0.31 -3.56
N ASP A 71 -8.58 -0.69 -3.13
CA ASP A 71 -8.84 -2.08 -3.48
C ASP A 71 -9.67 -2.68 -2.34
N ILE A 72 -10.83 -3.24 -2.69
CA ILE A 72 -11.76 -3.84 -1.75
C ILE A 72 -11.52 -5.33 -1.73
N GLY A 73 -10.94 -5.80 -0.64
CA GLY A 73 -10.68 -7.20 -0.37
C GLY A 73 -11.64 -7.78 0.65
N TYR A 74 -11.68 -9.09 0.78
CA TYR A 74 -12.47 -9.81 1.79
C TYR A 74 -11.85 -11.17 2.11
N THR A 75 -12.32 -11.78 3.20
CA THR A 75 -11.95 -13.13 3.58
C THR A 75 -13.10 -14.08 3.22
N PRO A 76 -12.99 -14.87 2.13
CA PRO A 76 -14.09 -15.74 1.67
C PRO A 76 -14.60 -16.71 2.72
N SER A 77 -13.70 -17.35 3.47
CA SER A 77 -14.05 -18.32 4.52
C SER A 77 -14.89 -17.74 5.67
N LYS A 78 -15.00 -16.42 5.79
CA LYS A 78 -15.82 -15.75 6.82
C LYS A 78 -17.21 -15.35 6.34
N VAL A 79 -17.49 -15.48 5.05
CA VAL A 79 -18.80 -15.14 4.48
C VAL A 79 -19.79 -16.27 4.77
N LYS A 80 -20.67 -16.08 5.75
CA LYS A 80 -21.63 -17.10 6.16
C LYS A 80 -22.82 -17.22 5.19
N ASN A 81 -23.31 -16.07 4.70
CA ASN A 81 -24.48 -15.96 3.82
C ASN A 81 -24.08 -15.31 2.49
N PRO A 82 -23.58 -16.08 1.51
CA PRO A 82 -23.10 -15.54 0.23
C PRO A 82 -24.16 -14.74 -0.52
N ASP A 83 -25.41 -15.20 -0.50
CA ASP A 83 -26.53 -14.57 -1.21
C ASP A 83 -26.90 -13.20 -0.63
N GLU A 84 -26.93 -13.08 0.70
CA GLU A 84 -27.17 -11.83 1.41
C GLU A 84 -26.00 -10.84 1.22
N PHE A 85 -24.77 -11.31 1.40
CA PHE A 85 -23.57 -10.51 1.19
C PHE A 85 -23.51 -9.95 -0.24
N ALA A 86 -23.73 -10.81 -1.25
CA ALA A 86 -23.75 -10.40 -2.62
C ALA A 86 -24.88 -9.41 -2.92
N GLY A 87 -26.07 -9.61 -2.38
CA GLY A 87 -27.20 -8.71 -2.55
C GLY A 87 -26.95 -7.30 -2.02
N ARG A 88 -26.17 -7.16 -0.93
CA ARG A 88 -25.83 -5.86 -0.32
C ARG A 88 -24.61 -5.19 -0.96
N MET A 89 -23.59 -5.99 -1.30
CA MET A 89 -22.33 -5.49 -1.82
C MET A 89 -22.39 -5.13 -3.32
N ALA A 90 -23.17 -5.88 -4.10
CA ALA A 90 -23.25 -5.69 -5.55
C ALA A 90 -23.68 -4.27 -5.97
N PRO A 91 -24.76 -3.69 -5.40
CA PRO A 91 -25.22 -2.34 -5.78
C PRO A 91 -24.17 -1.27 -5.52
N VAL A 92 -23.53 -1.29 -4.34
CA VAL A 92 -22.54 -0.27 -3.95
C VAL A 92 -21.22 -0.43 -4.69
N LEU A 93 -20.90 -1.65 -5.14
CA LEU A 93 -19.75 -1.92 -5.99
C LEU A 93 -20.02 -1.66 -7.48
N GLY A 94 -21.25 -1.39 -7.89
CA GLY A 94 -21.63 -1.29 -9.30
C GLY A 94 -21.41 -2.59 -10.06
N LEU A 95 -21.65 -3.73 -9.40
CA LEU A 95 -21.53 -5.09 -9.95
C LEU A 95 -22.91 -5.75 -9.99
N SER A 96 -23.06 -6.80 -10.79
CA SER A 96 -24.24 -7.67 -10.65
C SER A 96 -24.08 -8.59 -9.46
N LYS A 97 -25.22 -9.01 -8.89
CA LYS A 97 -25.23 -9.97 -7.77
C LYS A 97 -24.55 -11.28 -8.16
N GLU A 98 -24.78 -11.72 -9.39
CA GLU A 98 -24.20 -12.94 -9.97
C GLU A 98 -22.68 -12.85 -10.07
N ALA A 99 -22.13 -11.66 -10.42
CA ALA A 99 -20.69 -11.46 -10.47
C ALA A 99 -20.02 -11.58 -9.09
N VAL A 100 -20.70 -11.05 -8.06
CA VAL A 100 -20.20 -11.19 -6.67
C VAL A 100 -20.31 -12.65 -6.20
N LEU A 101 -21.41 -13.34 -6.49
CA LEU A 101 -21.57 -14.77 -6.16
C LEU A 101 -20.53 -15.64 -6.89
N SER A 102 -20.27 -15.37 -8.16
CA SER A 102 -19.23 -16.08 -8.92
C SER A 102 -17.84 -15.86 -8.31
N ASN A 103 -17.51 -14.63 -7.92
CA ASN A 103 -16.27 -14.31 -7.24
C ASN A 103 -16.14 -15.07 -5.90
N LEU A 104 -17.22 -15.14 -5.11
CA LEU A 104 -17.26 -15.88 -3.86
C LEU A 104 -17.02 -17.37 -4.08
N SER A 105 -17.68 -17.98 -5.07
CA SER A 105 -17.52 -19.41 -5.37
C SER A 105 -16.13 -19.76 -5.90
N GLU A 106 -15.54 -18.91 -6.74
CA GLU A 106 -14.19 -19.10 -7.28
C GLU A 106 -13.10 -19.03 -6.19
N HIS A 107 -13.37 -18.28 -5.13
CA HIS A 107 -12.44 -18.06 -4.03
C HIS A 107 -12.84 -18.77 -2.75
N ASP A 108 -13.79 -19.71 -2.82
CA ASP A 108 -14.24 -20.47 -1.64
C ASP A 108 -13.04 -21.15 -0.93
N GLY A 109 -13.05 -21.09 0.40
CA GLY A 109 -11.97 -21.61 1.25
C GLY A 109 -10.66 -20.82 1.23
N LYS A 110 -10.48 -19.80 0.39
CA LYS A 110 -9.31 -18.94 0.41
C LYS A 110 -9.32 -17.98 1.61
N LYS A 111 -8.14 -17.59 2.06
CA LYS A 111 -7.99 -16.65 3.18
C LYS A 111 -8.22 -15.20 2.78
N PHE A 112 -8.07 -14.88 1.50
CA PHE A 112 -8.19 -13.53 0.97
C PHE A 112 -8.54 -13.55 -0.51
N ALA A 113 -9.40 -12.62 -0.93
CA ALA A 113 -9.72 -12.34 -2.32
C ALA A 113 -10.10 -10.86 -2.49
N TYR A 114 -9.99 -10.34 -3.71
CA TYR A 114 -10.50 -9.01 -4.05
C TYR A 114 -11.89 -9.11 -4.66
N LEU A 115 -12.81 -8.24 -4.19
CA LEU A 115 -14.12 -8.03 -4.80
C LEU A 115 -14.02 -7.07 -5.99
N ARG A 116 -13.39 -5.93 -5.77
CA ARG A 116 -13.16 -4.91 -6.80
C ARG A 116 -11.88 -4.14 -6.48
N LYS A 117 -11.13 -3.80 -7.53
CA LYS A 117 -9.91 -3.01 -7.42
C LYS A 117 -10.09 -1.61 -7.97
N LYS A 118 -9.27 -0.68 -7.49
CA LYS A 118 -9.19 0.71 -7.96
C LYS A 118 -10.55 1.41 -7.97
N VAL A 119 -11.33 1.26 -6.89
CA VAL A 119 -12.54 2.04 -6.70
C VAL A 119 -12.20 3.44 -6.20
N ASP A 120 -13.03 4.40 -6.54
CA ASP A 120 -12.87 5.77 -6.08
C ASP A 120 -13.32 5.98 -4.62
N GLN A 121 -13.13 7.17 -4.11
CA GLN A 121 -13.47 7.55 -2.74
C GLN A 121 -14.97 7.41 -2.46
N SER A 122 -15.86 7.66 -3.44
CA SER A 122 -17.31 7.58 -3.23
C SER A 122 -17.75 6.14 -3.02
N VAL A 123 -17.33 5.24 -3.92
CA VAL A 123 -17.61 3.80 -3.79
C VAL A 123 -17.01 3.22 -2.50
N TYR A 124 -15.79 3.66 -2.12
CA TYR A 124 -15.21 3.27 -0.85
C TYR A 124 -16.11 3.65 0.35
N GLN A 125 -16.64 4.88 0.38
CA GLN A 125 -17.50 5.34 1.48
C GLN A 125 -18.82 4.53 1.53
N ASP A 126 -19.42 4.26 0.37
CA ASP A 126 -20.64 3.48 0.29
C ASP A 126 -20.41 2.04 0.78
N VAL A 127 -19.35 1.40 0.33
CA VAL A 127 -18.98 0.05 0.79
C VAL A 127 -18.67 0.04 2.28
N LYS A 128 -17.95 1.05 2.78
CA LYS A 128 -17.64 1.17 4.20
C LYS A 128 -18.91 1.31 5.02
N THR A 129 -19.88 2.11 4.59
CA THR A 129 -21.16 2.25 5.27
C THR A 129 -21.90 0.91 5.38
N VAL A 130 -21.97 0.15 4.28
CA VAL A 130 -22.59 -1.18 4.28
C VAL A 130 -21.81 -2.14 5.19
N THR A 131 -20.48 -2.13 5.16
CA THR A 131 -19.67 -3.02 6.00
C THR A 131 -19.81 -2.72 7.48
N ASP A 132 -19.91 -1.44 7.86
CA ASP A 132 -20.08 -1.00 9.24
C ASP A 132 -21.51 -1.33 9.74
N GLU A 133 -22.53 -1.11 8.91
CA GLU A 133 -23.95 -1.39 9.23
C GLU A 133 -24.21 -2.89 9.48
N PHE A 134 -23.64 -3.76 8.64
CA PHE A 134 -23.88 -5.21 8.70
C PHE A 134 -22.77 -5.99 9.42
N GLY A 135 -21.78 -5.29 9.97
CA GLY A 135 -20.71 -5.90 10.74
C GLY A 135 -19.79 -6.80 9.91
N TYR A 136 -19.55 -6.47 8.64
CA TYR A 136 -18.67 -7.24 7.75
C TYR A 136 -17.18 -6.95 8.02
N ASN A 137 -16.72 -7.24 9.22
CA ASN A 137 -15.36 -6.99 9.69
C ASN A 137 -14.27 -7.79 8.96
N TYR A 138 -14.65 -8.64 8.03
CA TYR A 138 -13.78 -9.43 7.17
C TYR A 138 -13.57 -8.78 5.78
N VAL A 139 -14.19 -7.64 5.53
CA VAL A 139 -13.91 -6.79 4.37
C VAL A 139 -12.75 -5.85 4.71
N THR A 140 -11.81 -5.71 3.81
CA THR A 140 -10.60 -4.90 3.97
C THR A 140 -10.50 -3.87 2.86
N PHE A 141 -9.82 -2.78 3.14
CA PHE A 141 -9.65 -1.66 2.23
C PHE A 141 -8.17 -1.30 2.14
N ASP A 142 -7.58 -1.56 0.98
CA ASP A 142 -6.19 -1.22 0.70
C ASP A 142 -6.14 0.06 -0.12
N LYS A 143 -5.45 1.08 0.41
CA LYS A 143 -5.21 2.33 -0.32
C LYS A 143 -4.19 2.10 -1.42
N VAL A 144 -4.53 2.50 -2.63
CA VAL A 144 -3.67 2.39 -3.81
C VAL A 144 -3.51 3.78 -4.43
N PRO A 145 -2.29 4.32 -4.46
CA PRO A 145 -2.06 5.58 -5.14
C PRO A 145 -2.38 5.44 -6.63
N GLY A 146 -3.02 6.45 -7.18
CA GLY A 146 -3.42 6.48 -8.57
C GLY A 146 -3.20 7.82 -9.23
N ARG A 147 -3.47 7.90 -10.51
CA ARG A 147 -3.37 9.10 -11.33
C ARG A 147 -4.67 9.32 -12.05
N ILE A 148 -5.20 10.52 -12.01
CA ILE A 148 -6.35 10.90 -12.83
C ILE A 148 -5.97 12.05 -13.75
N TYR A 149 -6.63 12.06 -14.90
CA TYR A 149 -6.53 13.06 -15.93
C TYR A 149 -7.90 13.73 -16.05
N PRO A 150 -8.14 14.86 -15.31
CA PRO A 150 -9.48 15.43 -15.17
C PRO A 150 -10.14 15.81 -16.49
N ASN A 151 -9.31 16.17 -17.47
CA ASN A 151 -9.77 16.59 -18.79
C ASN A 151 -9.80 15.44 -19.83
N HIS A 152 -9.86 14.19 -19.34
CA HIS A 152 -9.93 12.96 -20.18
C HIS A 152 -8.80 12.88 -21.22
N SER A 153 -9.13 13.00 -22.52
CA SER A 153 -8.18 12.87 -23.62
C SER A 153 -7.44 14.15 -23.98
N LEU A 154 -7.78 15.27 -23.34
CA LEU A 154 -7.17 16.58 -23.65
C LEU A 154 -5.65 16.53 -23.60
N ALA A 155 -5.01 16.90 -24.70
CA ALA A 155 -3.56 16.89 -24.83
C ALA A 155 -2.89 15.55 -24.45
N SER A 156 -3.60 14.43 -24.58
CA SER A 156 -3.16 13.11 -24.12
C SER A 156 -1.80 12.68 -24.66
N HIS A 157 -1.49 13.03 -25.91
CA HIS A 157 -0.18 12.74 -26.52
C HIS A 157 0.96 13.53 -25.86
N LEU A 158 0.68 14.75 -25.39
CA LEU A 158 1.66 15.59 -24.71
C LEU A 158 1.82 15.15 -23.25
N ILE A 159 0.72 14.99 -22.52
CA ILE A 159 0.71 14.63 -21.10
C ILE A 159 1.26 13.22 -20.93
N GLY A 160 0.83 12.29 -21.75
CA GLY A 160 1.15 10.87 -21.62
C GLY A 160 0.34 10.16 -20.56
N TYR A 161 0.84 9.03 -20.09
CA TYR A 161 0.17 8.21 -19.07
C TYR A 161 1.17 7.50 -18.16
N MET A 162 0.67 7.05 -17.01
CA MET A 162 1.42 6.23 -16.06
C MET A 162 1.10 4.75 -16.21
N GLY A 163 2.14 3.93 -16.08
CA GLY A 163 2.01 2.47 -15.96
C GLY A 163 1.57 2.02 -14.56
N ASN A 164 1.31 0.73 -14.42
CA ASN A 164 0.87 0.11 -13.16
C ASN A 164 1.91 0.22 -12.02
N GLU A 165 3.18 0.40 -12.36
CA GLU A 165 4.27 0.55 -11.38
C GLU A 165 4.44 2.00 -10.87
N GLY A 166 3.54 2.92 -11.22
CA GLY A 166 3.64 4.32 -10.84
C GLY A 166 4.70 5.12 -11.59
N LYS A 167 5.17 4.60 -12.74
CA LYS A 167 6.15 5.27 -13.61
C LYS A 167 5.47 5.84 -14.84
N GLY A 168 5.92 7.00 -15.28
CA GLY A 168 5.50 7.58 -16.56
C GLY A 168 5.95 6.70 -17.74
N MET A 169 5.04 6.42 -18.66
CA MET A 169 5.30 5.57 -19.83
C MET A 169 5.45 6.35 -21.12
N SER A 170 4.89 7.57 -21.19
CA SER A 170 4.97 8.44 -22.36
C SER A 170 4.81 9.91 -21.98
N GLY A 171 5.04 10.82 -22.93
CA GLY A 171 4.79 12.25 -22.78
C GLY A 171 5.55 12.90 -21.62
N ILE A 172 4.94 13.91 -21.02
CA ILE A 172 5.48 14.65 -19.86
C ILE A 172 5.57 13.73 -18.63
N GLU A 173 4.65 12.79 -18.45
CA GLU A 173 4.72 11.80 -17.36
C GLU A 173 6.05 11.03 -17.39
N TYR A 174 6.53 10.67 -18.57
CA TYR A 174 7.81 10.00 -18.77
C TYR A 174 8.99 10.96 -18.73
N SER A 175 8.96 12.02 -19.52
CA SER A 175 10.09 12.93 -19.70
C SER A 175 10.44 13.73 -18.45
N GLN A 176 9.45 13.98 -17.58
CA GLN A 176 9.60 14.69 -16.30
C GLN A 176 9.45 13.75 -15.10
N GLN A 177 9.70 12.45 -15.28
CA GLN A 177 9.58 11.44 -14.24
C GLN A 177 10.37 11.80 -12.97
N GLU A 178 11.60 12.31 -13.11
CA GLU A 178 12.46 12.65 -11.98
C GLU A 178 11.93 13.83 -11.15
N ILE A 179 11.23 14.76 -11.79
CA ILE A 179 10.62 15.92 -11.12
C ILE A 179 9.30 15.54 -10.48
N LEU A 180 8.50 14.77 -11.21
CA LEU A 180 7.15 14.38 -10.78
C LEU A 180 7.17 13.30 -9.70
N ALA A 181 8.12 12.36 -9.74
CA ALA A 181 8.14 11.26 -8.79
C ALA A 181 8.44 11.74 -7.37
N SER A 182 7.78 11.13 -6.41
CA SER A 182 8.20 11.22 -5.01
C SER A 182 9.53 10.50 -4.83
N THR A 183 10.36 11.00 -3.94
CA THR A 183 11.68 10.43 -3.64
C THR A 183 11.74 10.00 -2.18
N GLU A 184 12.53 8.96 -1.91
CA GLU A 184 12.90 8.55 -0.57
C GLU A 184 14.40 8.72 -0.41
N LYS A 185 14.81 9.53 0.54
CA LYS A 185 16.21 9.73 0.88
C LYS A 185 16.38 9.68 2.40
N ASP A 186 17.23 8.77 2.86
CA ASP A 186 17.53 8.58 4.29
C ASP A 186 16.28 8.34 5.16
N GLY A 187 15.26 7.64 4.62
CA GLY A 187 14.00 7.38 5.31
C GLY A 187 13.02 8.57 5.34
N ILE A 188 13.36 9.67 4.66
CA ILE A 188 12.50 10.84 4.48
C ILE A 188 11.83 10.74 3.11
N PHE A 189 10.51 10.80 3.10
CA PHE A 189 9.71 10.81 1.88
C PHE A 189 9.43 12.26 1.48
N GLU A 190 9.86 12.64 0.28
CA GLU A 190 9.57 13.95 -0.31
C GLU A 190 8.60 13.78 -1.47
N SER A 191 7.55 14.61 -1.49
CA SER A 191 6.61 14.64 -2.63
C SER A 191 7.27 15.20 -3.87
N GLY A 192 6.85 14.71 -5.04
CA GLY A 192 7.27 15.24 -6.32
C GLY A 192 6.84 16.69 -6.51
N LYS A 193 7.52 17.38 -7.41
CA LYS A 193 7.24 18.79 -7.74
C LYS A 193 6.27 18.88 -8.90
N ASN A 194 5.44 19.91 -8.89
CA ASN A 194 4.51 20.19 -9.99
C ASN A 194 5.26 20.64 -11.25
N VAL A 195 4.76 20.22 -12.40
CA VAL A 195 5.23 20.63 -13.72
C VAL A 195 4.20 21.54 -14.36
N TYR A 196 4.59 22.77 -14.67
CA TYR A 196 3.76 23.78 -15.34
C TYR A 196 4.03 23.74 -16.84
N LEU A 197 2.98 23.48 -17.62
CA LEU A 197 3.07 23.51 -19.07
C LEU A 197 2.76 24.90 -19.61
N THR A 198 3.21 25.17 -20.83
CA THR A 198 2.92 26.42 -21.53
C THR A 198 1.59 26.43 -22.27
N ILE A 199 0.91 25.26 -22.35
CA ILE A 199 -0.41 25.15 -22.96
C ILE A 199 -1.48 25.81 -22.07
N ASP A 200 -2.57 26.17 -22.69
CA ASP A 200 -3.79 26.65 -22.08
C ASP A 200 -4.88 25.60 -22.31
N ALA A 201 -5.43 25.06 -21.24
CA ALA A 201 -6.36 23.93 -21.32
C ALA A 201 -7.65 24.27 -22.07
N ASP A 202 -8.18 25.49 -21.88
CA ASP A 202 -9.42 25.92 -22.54
C ASP A 202 -9.20 26.14 -24.03
N LEU A 203 -8.08 26.74 -24.41
CA LEU A 203 -7.72 26.93 -25.80
C LEU A 203 -7.46 25.58 -26.48
N GLN A 204 -6.73 24.69 -25.83
CA GLN A 204 -6.46 23.35 -26.33
C GLN A 204 -7.76 22.58 -26.57
N TYR A 205 -8.70 22.62 -25.62
CA TYR A 205 -10.00 21.98 -25.77
C TYR A 205 -10.76 22.48 -26.99
N ARG A 206 -10.82 23.81 -27.20
CA ARG A 206 -11.50 24.41 -28.37
C ARG A 206 -10.83 24.00 -29.69
N LEU A 207 -9.51 23.95 -29.72
CA LEU A 207 -8.77 23.55 -30.93
C LEU A 207 -9.03 22.07 -31.27
N GLU A 208 -9.04 21.20 -30.26
CA GLU A 208 -9.35 19.78 -30.47
C GLU A 208 -10.79 19.59 -30.99
N GLN A 209 -11.78 20.32 -30.47
CA GLN A 209 -13.17 20.26 -30.98
C GLN A 209 -13.26 20.62 -32.46
N ILE A 210 -12.58 21.71 -32.88
CA ILE A 210 -12.57 22.15 -34.29
C ILE A 210 -11.83 21.15 -35.18
N ALA A 211 -10.80 20.48 -34.67
CA ALA A 211 -10.03 19.51 -35.44
C ALA A 211 -10.76 18.17 -35.66
N PHE A 212 -11.79 17.87 -34.86
CA PHE A 212 -12.61 16.65 -34.99
C PHE A 212 -13.88 16.86 -35.80
N GLU A 213 -14.24 18.10 -36.18
CA GLU A 213 -15.31 18.41 -37.14
C GLU A 213 -14.80 18.28 -38.58
#